data_9fbf69253d3d50d90a5c650f80a420c7
#
_entry.id   9fbf69253d3d50d90a5c650f80a420c7
#
_cell.length_a   1.000
_cell.length_b   1.000
_cell.length_c   1.000
_cell.angle_alpha   90.00
_cell.angle_beta   90.00
_cell.angle_gamma   90.00
#
_symmetry.space_group_name_H-M   'P 1'
#
loop_
_entity.id
_entity.type
_entity.pdbx_description
1 polymer ?
#
loop_
_entity_poly.entity_id
_entity_poly.type
_entity_poly.pdbx_seq_one_letter_code
_entity_poly.pdbx_strand_id
1 'polypeptide(L)'
;LLSCAEVLDADGNFYTENYRSAKSRIEYICRDGIQTGRAHHTFYGFRYLRVDEAPEGWQAENFTAVCVYSDLQRTGWIRTSDPLLNQLYQNIVWGEKDNLLDVPTDCPQRDERLGWTGDAQVSIRAITCTFDGKRFFSKWLRDMAAEQREDGAVSHFVPNVGLFTKDPALFCGGSAWADAAVICPWQLYQAYGDKELLREHLPMMQKWVEY
;
A
#
# COMPACT_ATOMS: atom_id res chain seq x y z
N LEU A 1 16.87 15.95 -12.67
CA LEU A 1 15.71 15.15 -13.02
C LEU A 1 16.02 13.68 -12.80
N LEU A 2 15.16 12.98 -12.08
CA LEU A 2 15.31 11.54 -11.77
C LEU A 2 14.07 10.81 -12.29
N SER A 3 14.26 9.60 -12.81
CA SER A 3 13.17 8.70 -13.19
C SER A 3 13.28 7.39 -12.44
N CYS A 4 12.15 6.83 -12.04
CA CYS A 4 12.07 5.59 -11.28
C CYS A 4 11.49 4.46 -12.14
N ALA A 5 12.02 3.24 -11.99
CA ALA A 5 11.51 2.02 -12.62
C ALA A 5 11.68 0.81 -11.71
N GLU A 6 10.81 -0.20 -11.86
CA GLU A 6 10.92 -1.48 -11.12
C GLU A 6 11.69 -2.53 -11.88
N VAL A 7 11.62 -2.49 -13.19
CA VAL A 7 12.18 -3.51 -14.07
C VAL A 7 13.00 -2.86 -15.19
N LEU A 8 13.88 -3.64 -15.76
CA LEU A 8 14.51 -3.36 -17.02
C LEU A 8 13.82 -4.19 -18.11
N ASP A 9 13.92 -3.75 -19.37
CA ASP A 9 13.47 -4.54 -20.51
C ASP A 9 14.40 -5.76 -20.75
N ALA A 10 14.09 -6.55 -21.78
CA ALA A 10 14.88 -7.74 -22.13
C ALA A 10 16.34 -7.42 -22.53
N ASP A 11 16.59 -6.21 -22.98
CA ASP A 11 17.93 -5.72 -23.38
C ASP A 11 18.66 -5.01 -22.23
N GLY A 12 18.04 -4.93 -21.04
CA GLY A 12 18.59 -4.27 -19.87
C GLY A 12 18.36 -2.74 -19.82
N ASN A 13 17.52 -2.21 -20.69
CA ASN A 13 17.20 -0.78 -20.67
C ASN A 13 16.15 -0.45 -19.63
N PHE A 14 16.12 0.81 -19.22
CA PHE A 14 15.16 1.36 -18.26
C PHE A 14 13.73 1.31 -18.83
N TYR A 15 12.82 0.62 -18.12
CA TYR A 15 11.48 0.33 -18.59
C TYR A 15 10.42 0.87 -17.62
N THR A 16 9.42 1.60 -18.13
CA THR A 16 8.38 2.28 -17.34
C THR A 16 6.96 2.05 -17.82
N GLU A 17 6.74 1.27 -18.87
CA GLU A 17 5.38 1.04 -19.40
C GLU A 17 4.47 0.31 -18.39
N ASN A 18 5.06 -0.52 -17.51
CA ASN A 18 4.34 -1.16 -16.41
C ASN A 18 3.80 -0.16 -15.36
N TYR A 19 4.27 1.09 -15.35
CA TYR A 19 3.73 2.15 -14.50
C TYR A 19 2.45 2.79 -15.06
N ARG A 20 2.07 2.43 -16.29
CA ARG A 20 0.90 2.95 -17.00
C ARG A 20 0.94 4.48 -17.10
N SER A 21 0.02 5.20 -16.49
CA SER A 21 -0.03 6.67 -16.51
C SER A 21 0.71 7.34 -15.35
N ALA A 22 1.27 6.58 -14.40
CA ALA A 22 1.98 7.15 -13.26
C ALA A 22 3.26 7.89 -13.70
N LYS A 23 3.35 9.16 -13.31
CA LYS A 23 4.53 10.00 -13.57
C LYS A 23 5.59 9.74 -12.49
N SER A 24 6.33 8.66 -12.64
CA SER A 24 7.36 8.24 -11.68
C SER A 24 8.67 9.01 -11.89
N ARG A 25 8.59 10.33 -11.68
CA ARG A 25 9.68 11.28 -11.90
C ARG A 25 9.81 12.23 -10.72
N ILE A 26 11.06 12.56 -10.36
CA ILE A 26 11.39 13.53 -9.32
C ILE A 26 12.15 14.69 -9.98
N GLU A 27 11.58 15.86 -9.91
CA GLU A 27 12.19 17.09 -10.38
C GLU A 27 12.64 17.94 -9.18
N TYR A 28 13.91 18.30 -9.15
CA TYR A 28 14.48 19.11 -8.11
C TYR A 28 15.28 20.27 -8.75
N ILE A 29 14.89 21.49 -8.48
CA ILE A 29 15.57 22.68 -8.98
C ILE A 29 16.72 23.02 -8.03
N CYS A 30 17.94 22.81 -8.49
CA CYS A 30 19.15 23.10 -7.73
C CYS A 30 19.41 24.61 -7.66
N ARG A 31 20.13 25.04 -6.64
CA ARG A 31 20.68 26.37 -6.43
C ARG A 31 22.15 26.25 -6.03
N ASP A 32 22.86 27.35 -5.99
CA ASP A 32 24.26 27.37 -5.56
C ASP A 32 24.44 26.87 -4.12
N GLY A 33 25.60 26.21 -3.88
CA GLY A 33 26.01 25.69 -2.58
C GLY A 33 25.52 24.26 -2.29
N ILE A 34 25.87 23.77 -1.12
CA ILE A 34 25.50 22.42 -0.66
C ILE A 34 24.03 22.42 -0.25
N GLN A 35 23.27 21.47 -0.77
CA GLN A 35 21.86 21.29 -0.44
C GLN A 35 21.48 19.82 -0.39
N THR A 36 20.45 19.52 0.37
CA THR A 36 19.80 18.21 0.41
C THR A 36 18.35 18.41 -0.01
N GLY A 37 17.91 17.65 -1.01
CA GLY A 37 16.56 17.67 -1.52
C GLY A 37 15.86 16.34 -1.31
N ARG A 38 14.56 16.40 -1.01
CA ARG A 38 13.67 15.24 -0.89
C ARG A 38 12.28 15.63 -1.36
N ALA A 39 11.63 14.73 -2.10
CA ALA A 39 10.21 14.89 -2.39
C ALA A 39 9.39 14.81 -1.10
N HIS A 40 8.39 15.71 -0.96
CA HIS A 40 7.47 15.74 0.17
C HIS A 40 6.04 15.40 -0.31
N HIS A 41 5.26 14.77 0.56
CA HIS A 41 3.85 14.40 0.29
C HIS A 41 3.66 13.50 -0.94
N THR A 42 4.70 12.74 -1.29
CA THR A 42 4.67 11.75 -2.35
C THR A 42 5.70 10.67 -2.08
N PHE A 43 5.53 9.51 -2.70
CA PHE A 43 6.46 8.40 -2.68
C PHE A 43 6.46 7.67 -4.02
N TYR A 44 7.48 6.85 -4.23
CA TYR A 44 7.68 6.12 -5.49
C TYR A 44 8.06 4.69 -5.16
N GLY A 45 7.38 3.72 -5.75
CA GLY A 45 7.83 2.33 -5.74
C GLY A 45 8.84 2.15 -6.89
N PHE A 46 10.08 1.75 -6.59
CA PHE A 46 11.10 1.57 -7.61
C PHE A 46 12.19 0.59 -7.15
N ARG A 47 12.87 0.05 -8.11
CA ARG A 47 14.09 -0.74 -7.94
C ARG A 47 15.30 -0.08 -8.61
N TYR A 48 15.04 0.68 -9.66
CA TYR A 48 16.06 1.38 -10.45
C TYR A 48 15.76 2.87 -10.44
N LEU A 49 16.81 3.66 -10.23
CA LEU A 49 16.78 5.10 -10.34
C LEU A 49 17.69 5.52 -11.49
N ARG A 50 17.14 6.23 -12.45
CA ARG A 50 17.91 6.82 -13.55
C ARG A 50 18.04 8.32 -13.31
N VAL A 51 19.27 8.81 -13.41
CA VAL A 51 19.56 10.24 -13.39
C VAL A 51 19.51 10.75 -14.82
N ASP A 52 18.43 11.45 -15.16
CA ASP A 52 18.22 11.99 -16.50
C ASP A 52 18.98 13.30 -16.70
N GLU A 53 18.97 14.15 -15.67
CA GLU A 53 19.70 15.42 -15.66
C GLU A 53 20.23 15.68 -14.24
N ALA A 54 21.50 16.05 -14.14
CA ALA A 54 22.12 16.47 -12.89
C ALA A 54 23.23 17.48 -13.16
N PRO A 55 23.57 18.34 -12.18
CA PRO A 55 24.78 19.16 -12.23
C PRO A 55 26.06 18.30 -12.39
N GLU A 56 27.12 18.87 -12.90
CA GLU A 56 28.40 18.21 -13.01
C GLU A 56 28.92 17.73 -11.65
N GLY A 57 29.60 16.57 -11.65
CA GLY A 57 30.25 16.01 -10.46
C GLY A 57 29.36 15.17 -9.55
N TRP A 58 28.09 14.92 -9.89
CA TRP A 58 27.22 14.03 -9.11
C TRP A 58 27.66 12.57 -9.27
N GLN A 59 27.60 11.85 -8.16
CA GLN A 59 27.97 10.45 -8.02
C GLN A 59 26.79 9.65 -7.43
N ALA A 60 26.81 8.34 -7.56
CA ALA A 60 25.78 7.46 -7.00
C ALA A 60 25.60 7.66 -5.48
N GLU A 61 26.67 7.96 -4.77
CA GLU A 61 26.75 8.20 -3.33
C GLU A 61 25.99 9.46 -2.89
N ASN A 62 25.65 10.35 -3.82
CA ASN A 62 24.82 11.53 -3.54
C ASN A 62 23.33 11.19 -3.42
N PHE A 63 22.92 9.97 -3.79
CA PHE A 63 21.55 9.53 -3.72
C PHE A 63 21.35 8.55 -2.56
N THR A 64 20.35 8.81 -1.75
CA THR A 64 19.93 7.95 -0.65
C THR A 64 18.48 7.54 -0.84
N ALA A 65 18.22 6.25 -0.97
CA ALA A 65 16.87 5.72 -0.94
C ALA A 65 16.33 5.74 0.49
N VAL A 66 15.18 6.36 0.69
CA VAL A 66 14.51 6.43 2.00
C VAL A 66 13.25 5.58 1.92
N CYS A 67 13.19 4.51 2.70
CA CYS A 67 12.01 3.67 2.81
C CYS A 67 10.95 4.39 3.67
N VAL A 68 9.73 4.52 3.14
CA VAL A 68 8.62 5.20 3.80
C VAL A 68 7.47 4.21 3.95
N TYR A 69 7.04 3.95 5.17
CA TYR A 69 5.91 3.08 5.50
C TYR A 69 5.34 3.46 6.87
N SER A 70 4.11 3.01 7.18
CA SER A 70 3.53 3.19 8.51
C SER A 70 4.38 2.47 9.57
N ASP A 71 4.57 3.12 10.72
CA ASP A 71 5.38 2.57 11.84
C ASP A 71 4.66 1.38 12.50
N LEU A 72 4.80 0.22 11.87
CA LEU A 72 4.26 -1.06 12.33
C LEU A 72 5.36 -1.87 13.00
N GLN A 73 5.15 -2.21 14.26
CA GLN A 73 6.07 -3.08 14.98
C GLN A 73 6.07 -4.48 14.34
N ARG A 74 7.26 -4.97 13.98
CA ARG A 74 7.39 -6.35 13.52
C ARG A 74 7.25 -7.30 14.68
N THR A 75 6.37 -8.31 14.54
CA THR A 75 6.03 -9.29 15.57
C THR A 75 6.26 -10.73 15.14
N GLY A 76 6.49 -10.97 13.85
CA GLY A 76 6.72 -12.30 13.30
C GLY A 76 8.05 -12.46 12.57
N TRP A 77 8.69 -13.63 12.76
CA TRP A 77 9.92 -14.01 12.09
C TRP A 77 9.87 -15.49 11.72
N ILE A 78 10.27 -15.80 10.50
CA ILE A 78 10.42 -17.17 10.02
C ILE A 78 11.88 -17.35 9.58
N ARG A 79 12.48 -18.45 9.99
CA ARG A 79 13.79 -18.91 9.53
C ARG A 79 13.76 -20.41 9.32
N THR A 80 14.15 -20.84 8.14
CA THR A 80 14.23 -22.26 7.75
C THR A 80 15.65 -22.63 7.33
N SER A 81 15.88 -23.92 7.10
CA SER A 81 17.15 -24.39 6.49
C SER A 81 17.24 -24.11 4.98
N ASP A 82 16.12 -23.79 4.33
CA ASP A 82 16.07 -23.47 2.89
C ASP A 82 16.28 -21.97 2.68
N PRO A 83 17.35 -21.56 1.99
CA PRO A 83 17.63 -20.15 1.71
C PRO A 83 16.59 -19.49 0.80
N LEU A 84 15.94 -20.23 -0.11
CA LEU A 84 14.91 -19.68 -1.00
C LEU A 84 13.65 -19.33 -0.23
N LEU A 85 13.23 -20.16 0.72
CA LEU A 85 12.10 -19.84 1.59
C LEU A 85 12.39 -18.63 2.49
N ASN A 86 13.62 -18.52 2.99
CA ASN A 86 14.01 -17.34 3.76
C ASN A 86 14.01 -16.07 2.91
N GLN A 87 14.47 -16.15 1.66
CA GLN A 87 14.43 -15.04 0.72
C GLN A 87 12.98 -14.65 0.37
N LEU A 88 12.12 -15.64 0.11
CA LEU A 88 10.69 -15.40 -0.14
C LEU A 88 10.06 -14.66 1.03
N TYR A 89 10.33 -15.10 2.26
CA TYR A 89 9.80 -14.44 3.46
C TYR A 89 10.29 -12.96 3.57
N GLN A 90 11.56 -12.70 3.29
CA GLN A 90 12.04 -11.31 3.26
C GLN A 90 11.36 -10.47 2.17
N ASN A 91 11.11 -11.05 1.00
CA ASN A 91 10.39 -10.36 -0.08
C ASN A 91 8.96 -10.02 0.35
N ILE A 92 8.26 -10.94 1.05
CA ILE A 92 6.92 -10.69 1.61
C ILE A 92 6.98 -9.52 2.60
N VAL A 93 7.93 -9.53 3.54
CA VAL A 93 8.08 -8.46 4.53
C VAL A 93 8.29 -7.09 3.88
N TRP A 94 9.08 -7.02 2.82
CA TRP A 94 9.29 -5.78 2.08
C TRP A 94 8.06 -5.39 1.27
N GLY A 95 7.39 -6.34 0.60
CA GLY A 95 6.14 -6.07 -0.12
C GLY A 95 5.03 -5.56 0.80
N GLU A 96 4.92 -6.10 2.03
CA GLU A 96 3.99 -5.58 3.05
C GLU A 96 4.35 -4.13 3.43
N LYS A 97 5.63 -3.82 3.69
CA LYS A 97 6.07 -2.45 4.01
C LYS A 97 5.78 -1.46 2.88
N ASP A 98 6.04 -1.86 1.64
CA ASP A 98 5.84 -1.02 0.47
C ASP A 98 4.36 -0.65 0.25
N ASN A 99 3.43 -1.44 0.81
CA ASN A 99 1.99 -1.28 0.64
C ASN A 99 1.25 -0.87 1.94
N LEU A 100 1.94 -0.73 3.06
CA LEU A 100 1.36 -0.29 4.33
C LEU A 100 1.77 1.15 4.65
N LEU A 101 1.24 2.10 3.91
CA LEU A 101 1.46 3.53 4.09
C LEU A 101 0.11 4.24 4.23
N ASP A 102 -0.31 4.49 5.48
CA ASP A 102 -1.58 5.10 5.86
C ASP A 102 -2.83 4.27 5.55
N VAL A 103 -2.89 3.65 4.38
CA VAL A 103 -3.90 2.67 3.97
C VAL A 103 -3.21 1.43 3.37
N PRO A 104 -3.87 0.25 3.36
CA PRO A 104 -3.33 -0.94 2.72
C PRO A 104 -3.46 -0.82 1.20
N THR A 105 -2.43 -0.33 0.53
CA THR A 105 -2.45 -0.17 -0.93
C THR A 105 -2.21 -1.49 -1.66
N ASP A 106 -2.75 -1.60 -2.86
CA ASP A 106 -2.58 -2.76 -3.75
C ASP A 106 -1.19 -2.80 -4.38
N CYS A 107 -0.60 -1.65 -4.61
CA CYS A 107 0.72 -1.51 -5.24
C CYS A 107 1.38 -0.18 -4.88
N PRO A 108 2.74 -0.10 -4.86
CA PRO A 108 3.42 1.14 -4.47
C PRO A 108 3.81 2.05 -5.64
N GLN A 109 3.71 1.63 -6.91
CA GLN A 109 4.45 2.25 -8.01
C GLN A 109 3.60 2.85 -9.14
N ARG A 110 2.50 2.18 -9.53
CA ARG A 110 1.71 2.57 -10.72
C ARG A 110 0.54 3.49 -10.36
N ASP A 111 -0.27 3.85 -11.34
CA ASP A 111 -1.40 4.79 -11.21
C ASP A 111 -2.65 4.23 -10.49
N GLU A 112 -2.51 3.20 -9.71
CA GLU A 112 -3.51 2.58 -8.85
C GLU A 112 -3.34 3.07 -7.42
N ARG A 113 -2.51 2.41 -6.61
CA ARG A 113 -2.08 2.83 -5.25
C ARG A 113 -3.23 3.27 -4.33
N LEU A 114 -4.28 2.47 -4.29
CA LEU A 114 -5.46 2.70 -3.46
C LEU A 114 -5.63 1.59 -2.42
N GLY A 115 -6.40 1.87 -1.37
CA GLY A 115 -6.74 0.91 -0.34
C GLY A 115 -7.79 -0.11 -0.81
N TRP A 116 -7.46 -0.95 -1.79
CA TRP A 116 -8.34 -1.95 -2.34
C TRP A 116 -8.75 -2.98 -1.30
N THR A 117 -10.05 -3.13 -1.12
CA THR A 117 -10.63 -3.96 -0.06
C THR A 117 -10.44 -5.44 -0.34
N GLY A 118 -10.47 -5.86 -1.61
CA GLY A 118 -10.17 -7.23 -2.03
C GLY A 118 -8.74 -7.65 -1.67
N ASP A 119 -7.78 -6.79 -1.98
CA ASP A 119 -6.36 -7.02 -1.68
C ASP A 119 -6.09 -7.06 -0.17
N ALA A 120 -6.68 -6.11 0.55
CA ALA A 120 -6.54 -6.05 2.00
C ALA A 120 -7.10 -7.30 2.70
N GLN A 121 -8.26 -7.81 2.29
CA GLN A 121 -8.87 -8.98 2.95
C GLN A 121 -8.06 -10.28 2.75
N VAL A 122 -7.38 -10.44 1.60
CA VAL A 122 -6.55 -11.64 1.38
C VAL A 122 -5.19 -11.54 2.05
N SER A 123 -4.67 -10.32 2.25
CA SER A 123 -3.35 -10.08 2.83
C SER A 123 -3.34 -9.89 4.35
N ILE A 124 -4.44 -9.41 4.95
CA ILE A 124 -4.50 -9.04 6.38
C ILE A 124 -4.04 -10.12 7.33
N ARG A 125 -4.32 -11.39 7.03
CA ARG A 125 -3.89 -12.50 7.87
C ARG A 125 -2.38 -12.69 7.84
N ALA A 126 -1.74 -12.57 6.69
CA ALA A 126 -0.29 -12.63 6.56
C ALA A 126 0.36 -11.44 7.28
N ILE A 127 -0.18 -10.24 7.06
CA ILE A 127 0.30 -9.02 7.70
C ILE A 127 0.24 -9.13 9.23
N THR A 128 -0.85 -9.63 9.81
CA THR A 128 -0.96 -9.80 11.27
C THR A 128 -0.05 -10.89 11.85
N CYS A 129 0.47 -11.79 11.00
CA CYS A 129 1.52 -12.73 11.41
C CYS A 129 2.92 -12.09 11.38
N THR A 130 3.12 -11.02 10.61
CA THR A 130 4.41 -10.37 10.38
C THR A 130 4.56 -9.11 11.23
N PHE A 131 3.50 -8.31 11.32
CA PHE A 131 3.46 -7.03 12.00
C PHE A 131 2.29 -6.91 12.98
N ASP A 132 2.42 -6.06 14.00
CA ASP A 132 1.28 -5.56 14.77
C ASP A 132 0.49 -4.54 13.93
N GLY A 133 -0.43 -5.06 13.14
CA GLY A 133 -1.31 -4.26 12.27
C GLY A 133 -2.59 -3.76 12.94
N LYS A 134 -2.80 -4.03 14.24
CA LYS A 134 -4.07 -3.74 14.93
C LYS A 134 -4.51 -2.28 14.75
N ARG A 135 -3.66 -1.32 15.09
CA ARG A 135 -4.00 0.11 15.00
C ARG A 135 -4.22 0.57 13.58
N PHE A 136 -3.37 0.11 12.66
CA PHE A 136 -3.43 0.44 11.24
C PHE A 136 -4.77 0.02 10.62
N PHE A 137 -5.11 -1.25 10.76
CA PHE A 137 -6.37 -1.77 10.22
C PHE A 137 -7.60 -1.28 10.97
N SER A 138 -7.52 -1.03 12.29
CA SER A 138 -8.64 -0.44 13.03
C SER A 138 -8.98 0.96 12.51
N LYS A 139 -7.97 1.77 12.17
CA LYS A 139 -8.19 3.09 11.53
C LYS A 139 -8.87 2.91 10.17
N TRP A 140 -8.32 2.08 9.32
CA TRP A 140 -8.84 1.85 7.97
C TRP A 140 -10.26 1.26 7.96
N LEU A 141 -10.59 0.38 8.91
CA LEU A 141 -11.95 -0.15 9.07
C LEU A 141 -12.95 0.92 9.52
N ARG A 142 -12.51 1.91 10.33
CA ARG A 142 -13.36 3.06 10.66
C ARG A 142 -13.63 3.94 9.45
N ASP A 143 -12.64 4.15 8.59
CA ASP A 143 -12.82 4.85 7.32
C ASP A 143 -13.83 4.10 6.44
N MET A 144 -13.70 2.76 6.33
CA MET A 144 -14.65 1.91 5.60
C MET A 144 -16.08 2.03 6.15
N ALA A 145 -16.25 1.99 7.47
CA ALA A 145 -17.57 2.13 8.11
C ALA A 145 -18.17 3.52 7.92
N ALA A 146 -17.33 4.56 7.91
CA ALA A 146 -17.76 5.94 7.69
C ALA A 146 -18.20 6.21 6.23
N GLU A 147 -17.62 5.48 5.28
CA GLU A 147 -17.96 5.60 3.85
C GLU A 147 -19.03 4.60 3.40
N GLN A 148 -19.43 3.64 4.25
CA GLN A 148 -20.45 2.67 3.92
C GLN A 148 -21.76 3.38 3.56
N ARG A 149 -22.33 3.04 2.42
CA ARG A 149 -23.57 3.63 1.92
C ARG A 149 -24.76 3.29 2.81
N GLU A 150 -25.82 4.08 2.69
CA GLU A 150 -27.08 3.85 3.44
C GLU A 150 -27.71 2.49 3.11
N ASP A 151 -27.59 2.05 1.85
CA ASP A 151 -28.08 0.75 1.37
C ASP A 151 -27.18 -0.44 1.83
N GLY A 152 -26.07 -0.19 2.51
CA GLY A 152 -25.16 -1.21 3.01
C GLY A 152 -23.94 -1.47 2.12
N ALA A 153 -23.90 -0.97 0.89
CA ALA A 153 -22.81 -1.19 -0.03
C ALA A 153 -21.49 -0.62 0.51
N VAL A 154 -20.40 -1.38 0.32
CA VAL A 154 -19.04 -0.99 0.70
C VAL A 154 -18.23 -0.75 -0.57
N SER A 155 -17.38 0.27 -0.55
CA SER A 155 -16.50 0.62 -1.66
C SER A 155 -15.45 -0.48 -1.91
N HIS A 156 -15.04 -0.63 -3.18
CA HIS A 156 -13.97 -1.54 -3.55
C HIS A 156 -12.59 -1.05 -3.12
N PHE A 157 -12.45 0.22 -2.79
CA PHE A 157 -11.25 0.82 -2.20
C PHE A 157 -11.63 1.90 -1.19
N VAL A 158 -10.84 2.01 -0.12
CA VAL A 158 -11.08 2.92 1.00
C VAL A 158 -9.79 3.70 1.30
N PRO A 159 -9.84 5.04 1.33
CA PRO A 159 -10.99 5.90 1.05
C PRO A 159 -11.39 5.90 -0.44
N ASN A 160 -12.69 6.10 -0.71
CA ASN A 160 -13.18 6.25 -2.08
C ASN A 160 -12.95 7.70 -2.56
N VAL A 161 -11.92 7.88 -3.34
CA VAL A 161 -11.48 9.20 -3.84
C VAL A 161 -12.15 9.60 -5.16
N GLY A 162 -13.10 8.80 -5.65
CA GLY A 162 -13.81 9.10 -6.91
C GLY A 162 -12.91 9.12 -8.15
N LEU A 163 -11.79 8.41 -8.12
CA LEU A 163 -10.73 8.51 -9.14
C LEU A 163 -11.15 7.96 -10.49
N PHE A 164 -11.89 6.86 -10.51
CA PHE A 164 -12.20 6.13 -11.74
C PHE A 164 -13.54 6.52 -12.36
N THR A 165 -14.41 7.19 -11.62
CA THR A 165 -15.73 7.58 -12.07
C THR A 165 -16.31 8.71 -11.22
N LYS A 166 -17.19 9.50 -11.84
CA LYS A 166 -18.00 10.49 -11.09
C LYS A 166 -19.17 9.84 -10.35
N ASP A 167 -19.49 8.59 -10.68
CA ASP A 167 -20.51 7.81 -9.99
C ASP A 167 -19.83 6.88 -8.97
N PRO A 168 -19.85 7.22 -7.67
CA PRO A 168 -19.26 6.40 -6.63
C PRO A 168 -19.91 5.02 -6.49
N ALA A 169 -21.09 4.80 -7.06
CA ALA A 169 -21.78 3.51 -7.00
C ALA A 169 -21.13 2.45 -7.90
N LEU A 170 -20.38 2.84 -8.92
CA LEU A 170 -19.75 1.89 -9.85
C LEU A 170 -18.64 1.04 -9.23
N PHE A 171 -18.06 1.50 -8.10
CA PHE A 171 -17.02 0.75 -7.38
C PHE A 171 -17.46 0.42 -5.95
N CYS A 172 -18.70 0.01 -5.79
CA CYS A 172 -19.28 -0.40 -4.51
C CYS A 172 -20.06 -1.70 -4.67
N GLY A 173 -20.20 -2.46 -3.57
CA GLY A 173 -21.12 -3.59 -3.45
C GLY A 173 -20.68 -4.86 -4.20
N GLY A 174 -19.48 -4.92 -4.76
CA GLY A 174 -18.98 -6.14 -5.39
C GLY A 174 -18.52 -7.15 -4.33
N SER A 175 -19.06 -8.38 -4.37
CA SER A 175 -18.51 -9.49 -3.59
C SER A 175 -17.03 -9.71 -3.91
N ALA A 176 -16.28 -10.35 -3.01
CA ALA A 176 -14.84 -10.51 -3.04
C ALA A 176 -14.02 -9.23 -2.77
N TRP A 177 -14.58 -8.03 -2.95
CA TRP A 177 -13.98 -6.78 -2.47
C TRP A 177 -14.68 -6.31 -1.18
N ALA A 178 -15.94 -6.02 -1.24
CA ALA A 178 -16.73 -5.51 -0.12
C ALA A 178 -16.89 -6.52 1.03
N ASP A 179 -16.65 -7.80 0.81
CA ASP A 179 -16.57 -8.84 1.85
C ASP A 179 -15.51 -8.51 2.92
N ALA A 180 -14.56 -7.62 2.60
CA ALA A 180 -13.60 -7.08 3.56
C ALA A 180 -14.27 -6.48 4.81
N ALA A 181 -15.49 -5.94 4.66
CA ALA A 181 -16.29 -5.42 5.77
C ALA A 181 -16.57 -6.44 6.86
N VAL A 182 -16.59 -7.73 6.52
CA VAL A 182 -16.79 -8.85 7.46
C VAL A 182 -15.49 -9.58 7.73
N ILE A 183 -14.72 -9.86 6.68
CA ILE A 183 -13.50 -10.67 6.78
C ILE A 183 -12.42 -9.96 7.59
N CYS A 184 -12.17 -8.68 7.35
CA CYS A 184 -11.09 -7.96 8.02
C CYS A 184 -11.32 -7.80 9.54
N PRO A 185 -12.49 -7.36 10.03
CA PRO A 185 -12.75 -7.32 11.48
C PRO A 185 -12.63 -8.70 12.13
N TRP A 186 -13.08 -9.75 11.46
CA TRP A 186 -12.97 -11.13 11.96
C TRP A 186 -11.52 -11.60 12.05
N GLN A 187 -10.70 -11.34 11.02
CA GLN A 187 -9.27 -11.68 11.04
C GLN A 187 -8.51 -10.95 12.15
N LEU A 188 -8.82 -9.67 12.37
CA LEU A 188 -8.23 -8.90 13.47
C LEU A 188 -8.66 -9.47 14.83
N TYR A 189 -9.93 -9.85 14.99
CA TYR A 189 -10.38 -10.50 16.20
C TYR A 189 -9.65 -11.82 16.44
N GLN A 190 -9.46 -12.64 15.42
CA GLN A 190 -8.71 -13.90 15.53
C GLN A 190 -7.25 -13.67 15.91
N ALA A 191 -6.62 -12.60 15.38
CA ALA A 191 -5.22 -12.29 15.65
C ALA A 191 -4.99 -11.70 17.05
N TYR A 192 -5.91 -10.86 17.54
CA TYR A 192 -5.69 -10.03 18.73
C TYR A 192 -6.66 -10.32 19.88
N GLY A 193 -7.70 -11.11 19.67
CA GLY A 193 -8.72 -11.43 20.68
C GLY A 193 -9.59 -10.23 21.11
N ASP A 194 -9.53 -9.12 20.37
CA ASP A 194 -10.20 -7.88 20.73
C ASP A 194 -11.68 -7.89 20.34
N LYS A 195 -12.54 -8.17 21.33
CA LYS A 195 -13.99 -8.18 21.16
C LYS A 195 -14.60 -6.79 20.98
N GLU A 196 -13.96 -5.75 21.51
CA GLU A 196 -14.46 -4.39 21.36
C GLU A 196 -14.30 -3.90 19.92
N LEU A 197 -13.17 -4.23 19.27
CA LEU A 197 -12.99 -3.99 17.84
C LEU A 197 -14.10 -4.67 17.02
N LEU A 198 -14.38 -5.92 17.31
CA LEU A 198 -15.44 -6.65 16.60
C LEU A 198 -16.82 -6.04 16.84
N ARG A 199 -17.11 -5.61 18.09
CA ARG A 199 -18.36 -4.94 18.44
C ARG A 199 -18.50 -3.58 17.75
N GLU A 200 -17.41 -2.81 17.65
CA GLU A 200 -17.39 -1.52 16.96
C GLU A 200 -17.80 -1.65 15.50
N HIS A 201 -17.34 -2.70 14.81
CA HIS A 201 -17.59 -2.90 13.39
C HIS A 201 -18.82 -3.77 13.07
N LEU A 202 -19.48 -4.35 14.08
CA LEU A 202 -20.65 -5.21 13.88
C LEU A 202 -21.77 -4.54 13.07
N PRO A 203 -22.10 -3.25 13.26
CA PRO A 203 -23.12 -2.58 12.44
C PRO A 203 -22.75 -2.53 10.95
N MET A 204 -21.49 -2.28 10.62
CA MET A 204 -20.99 -2.30 9.23
C MET A 204 -21.11 -3.72 8.64
N MET A 205 -20.69 -4.73 9.41
CA MET A 205 -20.76 -6.14 9.00
C MET A 205 -22.21 -6.56 8.68
N GLN A 206 -23.15 -6.22 9.57
CA GLN A 206 -24.58 -6.53 9.38
C GLN A 206 -25.15 -5.86 8.14
N LYS A 207 -24.93 -4.56 7.97
CA LYS A 207 -25.39 -3.83 6.79
C LYS A 207 -24.85 -4.41 5.48
N TRP A 208 -23.61 -4.86 5.45
CA TRP A 208 -23.03 -5.50 4.27
C TRP A 208 -23.70 -6.85 3.97
N VAL A 209 -23.98 -7.65 5.00
CA VAL A 209 -24.64 -8.97 4.83
C VAL A 209 -26.11 -8.83 4.38
N GLU A 210 -26.76 -7.73 4.79
CA GLU A 210 -28.15 -7.43 4.43
C GLU A 210 -28.26 -6.80 3.02
N TYR A 211 -27.18 -6.19 2.49
CA TYR A 211 -27.10 -5.66 1.14
C TYR A 211 -27.13 -6.77 0.09
#